data_f25549ad64fa70eee50a33a115878a2b
#
_entry.id   f25549ad64fa70eee50a33a115878a2b
#
_cell.length_a   1.000
_cell.length_b   1.000
_cell.length_c   1.000
_cell.angle_alpha   90.00
_cell.angle_beta   90.00
_cell.angle_gamma   90.00
#
_symmetry.space_group_name_H-M   'P 1'
#
loop_
_entity.id
_entity.type
_entity.pdbx_description
1 polymer ?
#
loop_
_entity_poly.entity_id
_entity_poly.type
_entity_poly.pdbx_seq_one_letter_code
_entity_poly.pdbx_strand_id
1 'polypeptide(L)'
;DHRDLHSFPTRRSSDLMPVQTGELREFAIKNELFVLNLNKRQGTSIAGQNTALLKEILAWLEPNAPVYGWEQGVSEDAFVDLVSKSGHPMIPCDWSYNHSLTSLLYSQRQKSTLVRVKNPQFLDYTKKKNFVSFFLSDGDNIQWMMNDFKDFYNAAESEEVRMTYGIAASVLPMMAPAQFDNLLSQQKPNCSILEMLGGGYYYVDNYSENGDRAKNLQVVAERLSAHMRQHRVKLLGVMAMNVKSEAAKEAFQAYVDANDQLEGIVALQYSPYAGGEGDVIWVTNKAGYDIPVITVKYSLWNFGNRNAEREGTPAYIAGRLKQEAQQESFSVVCVHAWSNFSDHGQTEDPLIENQSGDIRGAGAAKLCAGHLNDSFEVVNMQELVWRLRMSQRPEQTKKYLSEVF
;
A
#
# COMPACT_ATOMS: atom_id res chain seq x y z
N ASP A 1 17.81 11.62 -35.69
CA ASP A 1 18.91 12.42 -35.13
C ASP A 1 18.96 12.09 -33.62
N HIS A 2 19.92 11.23 -33.21
CA HIS A 2 20.03 10.79 -31.85
C HIS A 2 20.46 11.85 -30.83
N ARG A 3 20.77 13.04 -31.30
CA ARG A 3 21.29 14.11 -30.44
C ARG A 3 20.21 14.80 -29.62
N ASP A 4 18.97 14.81 -30.06
CA ASP A 4 17.89 15.46 -29.33
C ASP A 4 17.32 14.58 -28.20
N LEU A 5 17.56 13.24 -28.22
CA LEU A 5 17.23 12.35 -27.13
C LEU A 5 18.11 12.57 -25.89
N HIS A 6 19.26 13.20 -26.03
CA HIS A 6 20.15 13.57 -24.93
C HIS A 6 19.82 14.92 -24.30
N SER A 7 18.96 15.71 -24.93
CA SER A 7 18.51 17.01 -24.42
C SER A 7 17.24 16.95 -23.60
N PHE A 8 16.57 15.82 -23.58
CA PHE A 8 15.53 15.63 -22.57
C PHE A 8 16.18 15.73 -21.19
N PRO A 9 15.66 16.62 -20.31
CA PRO A 9 16.26 16.90 -19.03
C PRO A 9 16.30 15.62 -18.24
N THR A 10 17.43 15.00 -18.33
CA THR A 10 17.73 13.75 -17.67
C THR A 10 16.80 12.60 -18.05
N ARG A 11 17.34 11.52 -18.56
CA ARG A 11 16.68 10.20 -18.54
C ARG A 11 16.04 9.85 -17.18
N ARG A 12 16.32 10.61 -16.13
CA ARG A 12 15.76 10.52 -14.80
C ARG A 12 14.34 11.02 -14.68
N SER A 13 13.93 11.94 -15.53
CA SER A 13 12.58 12.48 -15.59
C SER A 13 11.81 11.99 -16.80
N SER A 14 12.29 10.98 -17.50
CA SER A 14 11.55 10.32 -18.57
C SER A 14 10.47 9.43 -17.98
N ASP A 15 9.60 10.05 -17.22
CA ASP A 15 8.41 9.43 -16.69
C ASP A 15 7.43 9.19 -17.84
N LEU A 16 6.73 8.09 -17.80
CA LEU A 16 5.78 7.71 -18.81
C LEU A 16 4.35 7.99 -18.32
N MET A 17 3.57 8.59 -19.18
CA MET A 17 2.12 8.74 -18.95
C MET A 17 1.35 7.93 -19.99
N PRO A 18 0.87 6.73 -19.64
CA PRO A 18 0.17 5.87 -20.59
C PRO A 18 -1.27 6.28 -20.86
N VAL A 19 -1.80 7.33 -20.23
CA VAL A 19 -3.23 7.52 -20.06
C VAL A 19 -3.76 8.88 -20.48
N GLN A 20 -5.07 8.99 -20.37
CA GLN A 20 -5.87 10.19 -20.61
C GLN A 20 -5.14 11.46 -20.18
N THR A 21 -4.71 12.20 -21.18
CA THR A 21 -3.86 13.36 -20.99
C THR A 21 -4.61 14.59 -20.48
N GLY A 22 -5.94 14.48 -20.26
CA GLY A 22 -6.76 15.61 -19.83
C GLY A 22 -6.29 16.19 -18.50
N GLU A 23 -6.23 15.35 -17.52
CA GLU A 23 -5.99 15.69 -16.12
C GLU A 23 -4.51 15.95 -15.82
N LEU A 24 -3.61 15.18 -16.43
CA LEU A 24 -2.17 15.24 -16.19
C LEU A 24 -1.41 16.06 -17.24
N ARG A 25 -2.10 16.67 -18.20
CA ARG A 25 -1.47 17.36 -19.34
C ARG A 25 -0.48 18.44 -18.91
N GLU A 26 -0.87 19.29 -17.99
CA GLU A 26 -0.04 20.40 -17.53
C GLU A 26 1.18 19.89 -16.76
N PHE A 27 1.04 18.78 -16.00
CA PHE A 27 2.13 18.14 -15.30
C PHE A 27 3.12 17.50 -16.28
N ALA A 28 2.60 16.83 -17.32
CA ALA A 28 3.42 16.24 -18.37
C ALA A 28 4.24 17.32 -19.12
N ILE A 29 3.59 18.44 -19.51
CA ILE A 29 4.27 19.55 -20.20
C ILE A 29 5.35 20.15 -19.31
N LYS A 30 5.03 20.45 -18.04
CA LYS A 30 5.97 21.07 -17.10
C LYS A 30 7.20 20.21 -16.86
N ASN A 31 7.02 18.90 -16.79
CA ASN A 31 8.09 17.95 -16.46
C ASN A 31 8.67 17.27 -17.70
N GLU A 32 8.26 17.69 -18.89
CA GLU A 32 8.73 17.16 -20.19
C GLU A 32 8.59 15.64 -20.29
N LEU A 33 7.45 15.11 -19.79
CA LEU A 33 7.20 13.68 -19.74
C LEU A 33 6.87 13.12 -21.12
N PHE A 34 7.30 11.92 -21.39
CA PHE A 34 6.86 11.17 -22.56
C PHE A 34 5.42 10.69 -22.35
N VAL A 35 4.52 11.05 -23.27
CA VAL A 35 3.08 10.72 -23.17
C VAL A 35 2.72 9.64 -24.15
N LEU A 36 2.15 8.53 -23.65
CA LEU A 36 1.65 7.41 -24.43
C LEU A 36 0.14 7.22 -24.17
N ASN A 37 -0.65 7.16 -25.25
CA ASN A 37 -2.07 6.87 -25.17
C ASN A 37 -2.34 5.43 -25.64
N LEU A 38 -2.73 4.58 -24.70
CA LEU A 38 -3.06 3.16 -24.95
C LEU A 38 -4.56 2.91 -25.15
N ASN A 39 -5.39 3.96 -25.03
CA ASN A 39 -6.84 3.82 -25.10
C ASN A 39 -7.30 3.21 -26.42
N LYS A 40 -8.25 2.29 -26.32
CA LYS A 40 -9.04 1.84 -27.46
C LYS A 40 -9.90 3.02 -27.94
N ARG A 41 -9.66 3.49 -29.17
CA ARG A 41 -10.70 4.27 -29.86
C ARG A 41 -11.89 3.37 -30.09
N GLN A 42 -13.09 3.81 -29.69
CA GLN A 42 -14.33 3.08 -29.99
C GLN A 42 -14.35 2.64 -31.47
N GLY A 43 -14.53 1.36 -31.73
CA GLY A 43 -14.65 0.81 -33.06
C GLY A 43 -13.37 0.33 -33.73
N THR A 44 -12.21 0.40 -33.06
CA THR A 44 -10.96 -0.14 -33.63
C THR A 44 -10.45 -1.33 -32.80
N SER A 45 -10.07 -2.41 -33.49
CA SER A 45 -9.44 -3.62 -32.88
C SER A 45 -7.97 -3.41 -32.50
N ILE A 46 -7.58 -2.20 -32.11
CA ILE A 46 -6.18 -1.79 -31.89
C ILE A 46 -5.70 -2.15 -30.46
N ALA A 47 -6.48 -2.87 -29.70
CA ALA A 47 -5.99 -3.44 -28.46
C ALA A 47 -4.82 -4.39 -28.76
N GLY A 48 -3.61 -3.97 -28.44
CA GLY A 48 -2.40 -4.76 -28.63
C GLY A 48 -1.32 -4.08 -29.47
N GLN A 49 -1.63 -3.20 -30.39
CA GLN A 49 -0.61 -2.48 -31.15
C GLN A 49 0.20 -1.51 -30.27
N ASN A 50 -0.46 -0.82 -29.37
CA ASN A 50 0.22 0.09 -28.46
C ASN A 50 0.97 -0.62 -27.32
N THR A 51 0.61 -1.86 -26.98
CA THR A 51 1.32 -2.65 -25.96
C THR A 51 2.73 -3.01 -26.42
N ALA A 52 2.95 -3.30 -27.70
CA ALA A 52 4.29 -3.54 -28.23
C ALA A 52 5.17 -2.29 -28.10
N LEU A 53 4.64 -1.14 -28.50
CA LEU A 53 5.33 0.14 -28.36
C LEU A 53 5.58 0.48 -26.88
N LEU A 54 4.63 0.22 -25.98
CA LEU A 54 4.83 0.40 -24.55
C LEU A 54 6.01 -0.43 -24.03
N LYS A 55 6.11 -1.70 -24.42
CA LYS A 55 7.23 -2.58 -24.05
C LYS A 55 8.58 -2.02 -24.52
N GLU A 56 8.64 -1.52 -25.74
CA GLU A 56 9.86 -0.90 -26.29
C GLU A 56 10.25 0.35 -25.50
N ILE A 57 9.26 1.20 -25.17
CA ILE A 57 9.48 2.41 -24.38
C ILE A 57 9.95 2.06 -22.95
N LEU A 58 9.27 1.15 -22.28
CA LEU A 58 9.66 0.71 -20.94
C LEU A 58 11.07 0.12 -20.91
N ALA A 59 11.45 -0.65 -21.94
CA ALA A 59 12.81 -1.18 -22.06
C ALA A 59 13.85 -0.11 -22.34
N TRP A 60 13.46 1.03 -22.93
CA TRP A 60 14.33 2.15 -23.22
C TRP A 60 14.52 3.10 -22.02
N LEU A 61 13.53 3.20 -21.12
CA LEU A 61 13.60 4.05 -19.93
C LEU A 61 14.70 3.56 -18.96
N GLU A 62 15.24 4.51 -18.20
CA GLU A 62 16.13 4.17 -17.08
C GLU A 62 15.34 3.33 -16.03
N PRO A 63 15.88 2.23 -15.52
CA PRO A 63 15.22 1.48 -14.47
C PRO A 63 14.81 2.36 -13.28
N ASN A 64 13.68 2.03 -12.69
CA ASN A 64 13.04 2.80 -11.62
C ASN A 64 12.48 4.18 -12.03
N ALA A 65 12.39 4.49 -13.32
CA ALA A 65 11.63 5.65 -13.79
C ALA A 65 10.13 5.41 -13.51
N PRO A 66 9.42 6.35 -12.87
CA PRO A 66 8.00 6.18 -12.59
C PRO A 66 7.14 6.29 -13.84
N VAL A 67 6.04 5.56 -13.85
CA VAL A 67 4.98 5.60 -14.87
C VAL A 67 3.75 6.25 -14.24
N TYR A 68 3.41 7.46 -14.66
CA TYR A 68 2.28 8.21 -14.10
C TYR A 68 0.99 7.94 -14.84
N GLY A 69 -0.12 7.88 -14.12
CA GLY A 69 -1.45 7.74 -14.68
C GLY A 69 -2.06 6.36 -14.43
N TRP A 70 -2.92 5.92 -15.34
CA TRP A 70 -3.57 4.61 -15.29
C TRP A 70 -3.86 4.10 -16.69
N GLU A 71 -3.92 2.79 -16.87
CA GLU A 71 -4.22 2.15 -18.15
C GLU A 71 -5.72 1.92 -18.33
N GLN A 72 -6.21 2.11 -19.54
CA GLN A 72 -7.60 1.86 -19.91
C GLN A 72 -7.77 0.90 -21.12
N GLY A 73 -6.78 0.17 -21.49
CA GLY A 73 -6.82 -0.68 -22.70
C GLY A 73 -6.67 -2.17 -22.41
N VAL A 74 -6.16 -2.52 -21.25
CA VAL A 74 -5.94 -3.88 -20.76
C VAL A 74 -6.50 -4.00 -19.35
N SER A 75 -6.43 -5.17 -18.73
CA SER A 75 -6.76 -5.28 -17.29
C SER A 75 -5.67 -4.65 -16.44
N GLU A 76 -6.05 -4.19 -15.26
CA GLU A 76 -5.14 -3.59 -14.27
C GLU A 76 -3.92 -4.46 -14.00
N ASP A 77 -4.17 -5.72 -13.68
CA ASP A 77 -3.13 -6.71 -13.37
C ASP A 77 -2.13 -6.90 -14.51
N ALA A 78 -2.61 -6.98 -15.75
CA ALA A 78 -1.76 -7.13 -16.92
C ALA A 78 -0.88 -5.90 -17.17
N PHE A 79 -1.42 -4.71 -16.94
CA PHE A 79 -0.67 -3.47 -17.09
C PHE A 79 0.39 -3.32 -16.01
N VAL A 80 -0.01 -3.50 -14.74
CA VAL A 80 0.92 -3.39 -13.60
C VAL A 80 2.01 -4.47 -13.69
N ASP A 81 1.67 -5.70 -14.11
CA ASP A 81 2.65 -6.77 -14.34
C ASP A 81 3.68 -6.38 -15.41
N LEU A 82 3.22 -5.84 -16.53
CA LEU A 82 4.10 -5.39 -17.61
C LEU A 82 5.08 -4.30 -17.14
N VAL A 83 4.57 -3.29 -16.43
CA VAL A 83 5.37 -2.18 -15.91
C VAL A 83 6.36 -2.69 -14.85
N SER A 84 5.90 -3.56 -13.95
CA SER A 84 6.74 -4.20 -12.92
C SER A 84 7.90 -5.01 -13.51
N LYS A 85 7.62 -5.88 -14.47
CA LYS A 85 8.64 -6.70 -15.15
C LYS A 85 9.71 -5.88 -15.85
N SER A 86 9.35 -4.69 -16.29
CA SER A 86 10.28 -3.74 -16.91
C SER A 86 11.08 -2.92 -15.89
N GLY A 87 10.82 -3.07 -14.59
CA GLY A 87 11.55 -2.41 -13.51
C GLY A 87 11.10 -0.97 -13.25
N HIS A 88 9.81 -0.70 -13.40
CA HIS A 88 9.23 0.62 -13.18
C HIS A 88 8.10 0.57 -12.15
N PRO A 89 7.99 1.55 -11.23
CA PRO A 89 6.80 1.73 -10.40
C PRO A 89 5.74 2.52 -11.17
N MET A 90 4.48 2.15 -11.03
CA MET A 90 3.36 2.94 -11.52
C MET A 90 2.85 3.86 -10.41
N ILE A 91 2.55 5.11 -10.74
CA ILE A 91 1.98 6.11 -9.85
C ILE A 91 0.53 6.36 -10.27
N PRO A 92 -0.47 5.80 -9.57
CA PRO A 92 -1.87 6.00 -9.89
C PRO A 92 -2.30 7.44 -9.61
N CYS A 93 -2.44 8.25 -10.65
CA CYS A 93 -2.77 9.68 -10.55
C CYS A 93 -3.51 10.25 -11.77
N ASP A 94 -4.17 9.41 -12.56
CA ASP A 94 -4.83 9.77 -13.80
C ASP A 94 -5.98 10.77 -13.65
N TRP A 95 -6.65 10.79 -12.48
CA TRP A 95 -7.77 11.70 -12.19
C TRP A 95 -7.38 12.86 -11.28
N SER A 96 -6.10 13.13 -11.15
CA SER A 96 -5.60 14.25 -10.36
C SER A 96 -5.39 15.47 -11.23
N TYR A 97 -5.79 16.62 -10.71
CA TYR A 97 -5.70 17.89 -11.41
C TYR A 97 -4.61 18.79 -10.81
N ASN A 98 -4.01 19.62 -11.64
CA ASN A 98 -3.09 20.68 -11.22
C ASN A 98 -1.86 20.20 -10.44
N HIS A 99 -1.30 19.05 -10.76
CA HIS A 99 -0.09 18.57 -10.08
C HIS A 99 1.11 19.52 -10.24
N SER A 100 1.16 20.29 -11.33
CA SER A 100 2.16 21.35 -11.50
C SER A 100 2.09 22.41 -10.41
N LEU A 101 0.87 22.71 -9.92
CA LEU A 101 0.65 23.67 -8.85
C LEU A 101 0.79 22.98 -7.49
N THR A 102 0.11 21.85 -7.27
CA THR A 102 0.07 21.18 -5.95
C THR A 102 1.45 20.72 -5.50
N SER A 103 2.34 20.33 -6.42
CA SER A 103 3.73 19.99 -6.11
C SER A 103 4.60 21.17 -5.64
N LEU A 104 4.13 22.40 -5.82
CA LEU A 104 4.81 23.61 -5.37
C LEU A 104 4.20 24.21 -4.09
N LEU A 105 3.04 23.71 -3.66
CA LEU A 105 2.38 24.19 -2.46
C LEU A 105 2.93 23.49 -1.23
N TYR A 106 3.69 24.21 -0.44
CA TYR A 106 4.20 23.74 0.82
C TYR A 106 3.36 24.29 1.98
N SER A 107 3.24 23.47 3.04
CA SER A 107 2.66 23.94 4.28
C SER A 107 3.51 25.08 4.86
N GLN A 108 2.87 26.15 5.33
CA GLN A 108 3.57 27.21 6.07
C GLN A 108 4.04 26.75 7.48
N ARG A 109 3.72 25.55 7.88
CA ARG A 109 4.16 24.98 9.15
C ARG A 109 5.65 24.68 9.08
N GLN A 110 6.44 25.43 9.81
CA GLN A 110 7.91 25.29 9.90
C GLN A 110 8.38 23.99 10.56
N LYS A 111 7.48 23.12 11.02
CA LYS A 111 7.83 21.81 11.60
C LYS A 111 7.55 20.72 10.58
N SER A 112 8.56 19.94 10.26
CA SER A 112 8.37 18.71 9.50
C SER A 112 7.30 17.86 10.19
N THR A 113 6.25 17.54 9.48
CA THR A 113 5.19 16.70 9.99
C THR A 113 5.69 15.25 9.92
N LEU A 114 5.73 14.58 11.05
CA LEU A 114 6.21 13.21 11.17
C LEU A 114 5.04 12.29 11.53
N VAL A 115 5.10 11.06 11.01
CA VAL A 115 4.19 10.01 11.44
C VAL A 115 4.31 9.79 12.94
N ARG A 116 3.18 9.78 13.63
CA ARG A 116 3.13 9.46 15.06
C ARG A 116 3.28 7.96 15.22
N VAL A 117 4.31 7.56 15.92
CA VAL A 117 4.57 6.17 16.30
C VAL A 117 4.53 6.03 17.80
N LYS A 118 3.98 4.93 18.29
CA LYS A 118 4.01 4.60 19.73
C LYS A 118 5.34 3.96 20.08
N ASN A 119 5.85 4.26 21.28
CA ASN A 119 6.99 3.54 21.78
C ASN A 119 6.56 2.13 22.21
N PRO A 120 7.10 1.08 21.59
CA PRO A 120 6.71 -0.30 21.85
C PRO A 120 7.12 -0.80 23.25
N GLN A 121 8.04 -0.11 23.95
CA GLN A 121 8.39 -0.46 25.34
C GLN A 121 7.20 -0.32 26.31
N PHE A 122 6.21 0.52 25.98
CA PHE A 122 5.04 0.73 26.83
C PHE A 122 3.86 -0.20 26.53
N LEU A 123 4.05 -1.15 25.63
CA LEU A 123 3.02 -2.17 25.36
C LEU A 123 2.99 -3.22 26.46
N ASP A 124 1.78 -3.60 26.87
CA ASP A 124 1.58 -4.72 27.77
C ASP A 124 1.62 -6.05 26.99
N TYR A 125 2.77 -6.71 27.01
CA TYR A 125 3.02 -7.99 26.34
C TYR A 125 2.54 -9.21 27.13
N THR A 126 1.98 -9.03 28.34
CA THR A 126 1.46 -10.15 29.15
C THR A 126 0.11 -10.64 28.66
N LYS A 127 -0.62 -9.79 27.93
CA LYS A 127 -1.91 -10.13 27.36
C LYS A 127 -1.78 -11.25 26.33
N LYS A 128 -2.60 -12.29 26.48
CA LYS A 128 -2.74 -13.39 25.53
C LYS A 128 -4.12 -13.33 24.90
N LYS A 129 -4.19 -12.84 23.68
CA LYS A 129 -5.43 -12.62 22.92
C LYS A 129 -5.21 -12.98 21.45
N ASN A 130 -6.28 -13.08 20.70
CA ASN A 130 -6.24 -13.08 19.25
C ASN A 130 -6.24 -11.63 18.80
N PHE A 131 -5.08 -11.14 18.35
CA PHE A 131 -4.91 -9.77 17.92
C PHE A 131 -5.30 -9.61 16.45
N VAL A 132 -6.13 -8.62 16.15
CA VAL A 132 -6.58 -8.29 14.80
C VAL A 132 -6.24 -6.84 14.48
N SER A 133 -5.66 -6.60 13.32
CA SER A 133 -5.44 -5.26 12.80
C SER A 133 -6.15 -5.08 11.46
N PHE A 134 -6.89 -3.98 11.35
CA PHE A 134 -7.53 -3.56 10.12
C PHE A 134 -6.69 -2.48 9.44
N PHE A 135 -6.44 -2.63 8.14
CA PHE A 135 -5.82 -1.57 7.37
C PHE A 135 -6.61 -1.24 6.09
N LEU A 136 -6.67 0.03 5.75
CA LEU A 136 -7.33 0.51 4.55
C LEU A 136 -6.41 0.36 3.35
N SER A 137 -6.88 -0.30 2.27
CA SER A 137 -6.16 -0.47 1.02
C SER A 137 -6.10 0.81 0.18
N ASP A 138 -5.53 0.72 -1.02
CA ASP A 138 -5.60 1.71 -2.11
C ASP A 138 -4.98 3.09 -1.80
N GLY A 139 -4.19 3.18 -0.75
CA GLY A 139 -3.50 4.42 -0.37
C GLY A 139 -2.29 4.80 -1.24
N ASP A 140 -2.01 4.05 -2.28
CA ASP A 140 -1.10 4.39 -3.38
C ASP A 140 -1.76 5.34 -4.39
N ASN A 141 -3.08 5.49 -4.34
CA ASN A 141 -3.90 6.21 -5.28
C ASN A 141 -3.87 7.72 -5.01
N ILE A 142 -3.03 8.45 -5.73
CA ILE A 142 -2.77 9.87 -5.47
C ILE A 142 -4.02 10.73 -5.68
N GLN A 143 -4.83 10.46 -6.72
CA GLN A 143 -6.07 11.20 -6.94
C GLN A 143 -7.05 11.05 -5.78
N TRP A 144 -7.15 9.86 -5.19
CA TRP A 144 -8.00 9.63 -4.04
C TRP A 144 -7.47 10.34 -2.79
N MET A 145 -6.16 10.29 -2.55
CA MET A 145 -5.52 11.01 -1.44
C MET A 145 -5.69 12.52 -1.50
N MET A 146 -5.81 13.05 -2.70
CA MET A 146 -6.07 14.48 -2.93
C MET A 146 -7.54 14.88 -2.71
N ASN A 147 -8.46 13.92 -2.72
CA ASN A 147 -9.92 14.14 -2.67
C ASN A 147 -10.55 13.48 -1.44
N ASP A 148 -11.23 12.36 -1.66
CA ASP A 148 -12.16 11.75 -0.69
C ASP A 148 -11.46 10.92 0.40
N PHE A 149 -10.19 10.62 0.27
CA PHE A 149 -9.43 9.87 1.29
C PHE A 149 -9.57 10.49 2.69
N LYS A 150 -9.66 11.81 2.78
CA LYS A 150 -9.86 12.54 4.04
C LYS A 150 -11.10 12.08 4.82
N ASP A 151 -12.16 11.68 4.11
CA ASP A 151 -13.42 11.27 4.74
C ASP A 151 -13.25 9.88 5.41
N PHE A 152 -12.51 8.99 4.77
CA PHE A 152 -12.11 7.70 5.37
C PHE A 152 -11.13 7.90 6.53
N TYR A 153 -10.15 8.77 6.35
CA TYR A 153 -9.09 9.01 7.33
C TYR A 153 -9.60 9.68 8.61
N ASN A 154 -10.56 10.58 8.47
CA ASN A 154 -11.16 11.33 9.57
C ASN A 154 -12.43 10.68 10.14
N ALA A 155 -12.88 9.53 9.61
CA ALA A 155 -14.05 8.83 10.11
C ALA A 155 -13.96 8.64 11.64
N ALA A 156 -15.07 8.84 12.34
CA ALA A 156 -15.13 8.79 13.80
C ALA A 156 -14.66 7.42 14.35
N GLU A 157 -15.06 6.37 13.67
CA GLU A 157 -14.78 4.97 14.00
C GLU A 157 -13.29 4.62 13.95
N SER A 158 -12.48 5.39 13.22
CA SER A 158 -11.05 5.10 12.98
C SER A 158 -10.25 4.88 14.26
N GLU A 159 -10.50 5.67 15.29
CA GLU A 159 -9.81 5.56 16.57
C GLU A 159 -10.35 4.42 17.43
N GLU A 160 -11.65 4.15 17.34
CA GLU A 160 -12.29 3.05 18.07
C GLU A 160 -11.73 1.69 17.64
N VAL A 161 -11.58 1.47 16.32
CA VAL A 161 -10.99 0.25 15.75
C VAL A 161 -9.50 0.35 15.49
N ARG A 162 -8.86 1.42 15.94
CA ARG A 162 -7.41 1.63 15.81
C ARG A 162 -6.89 1.37 14.40
N MET A 163 -7.55 1.97 13.40
CA MET A 163 -7.24 1.77 11.99
C MET A 163 -5.77 1.97 11.66
N THR A 164 -5.32 1.23 10.67
CA THR A 164 -4.07 1.49 9.97
C THR A 164 -4.40 2.01 8.57
N TYR A 165 -3.73 3.07 8.15
CA TYR A 165 -3.92 3.66 6.84
C TYR A 165 -2.70 3.44 5.98
N GLY A 166 -2.91 2.84 4.78
CA GLY A 166 -1.93 2.88 3.71
C GLY A 166 -1.88 4.30 3.13
N ILE A 167 -0.71 4.89 3.06
CA ILE A 167 -0.49 6.22 2.47
C ILE A 167 0.74 6.14 1.59
N ALA A 168 0.68 6.71 0.39
CA ALA A 168 1.85 6.86 -0.48
C ALA A 168 2.83 7.92 0.09
N ALA A 169 3.41 7.62 1.25
CA ALA A 169 4.23 8.56 2.02
C ALA A 169 5.57 8.91 1.34
N SER A 170 5.96 8.16 0.31
CA SER A 170 7.13 8.46 -0.52
C SER A 170 6.79 9.31 -1.74
N VAL A 171 5.57 9.21 -2.27
CA VAL A 171 5.13 9.88 -3.52
C VAL A 171 4.33 11.15 -3.24
N LEU A 172 3.36 11.08 -2.34
CA LEU A 172 2.48 12.22 -2.02
C LEU A 172 3.23 13.48 -1.58
N PRO A 173 4.34 13.41 -0.79
CA PRO A 173 5.12 14.60 -0.45
C PRO A 173 5.74 15.30 -1.65
N MET A 174 6.00 14.58 -2.72
CA MET A 174 6.55 15.14 -3.96
C MET A 174 5.48 15.74 -4.85
N MET A 175 4.30 15.14 -4.90
CA MET A 175 3.21 15.57 -5.77
C MET A 175 2.27 16.58 -5.11
N ALA A 176 2.08 16.50 -3.80
CA ALA A 176 1.19 17.37 -3.03
C ALA A 176 1.66 17.52 -1.57
N PRO A 177 2.81 18.17 -1.31
CA PRO A 177 3.39 18.27 0.03
C PRO A 177 2.45 18.88 1.07
N ALA A 178 1.65 19.89 0.72
CA ALA A 178 0.69 20.48 1.65
C ALA A 178 -0.42 19.50 2.05
N GLN A 179 -0.87 18.64 1.14
CA GLN A 179 -1.86 17.60 1.45
C GLN A 179 -1.25 16.52 2.33
N PHE A 180 -0.02 16.11 2.07
CA PHE A 180 0.68 15.15 2.91
C PHE A 180 0.83 15.68 4.35
N ASP A 181 1.30 16.92 4.52
CA ASP A 181 1.40 17.56 5.84
C ASP A 181 0.03 17.63 6.54
N ASN A 182 -1.03 17.94 5.79
CA ASN A 182 -2.37 17.99 6.32
C ASN A 182 -2.81 16.62 6.86
N LEU A 183 -2.64 15.55 6.09
CA LEU A 183 -2.95 14.17 6.53
C LEU A 183 -2.18 13.80 7.80
N LEU A 184 -0.86 13.99 7.82
CA LEU A 184 -0.06 13.64 9.00
C LEU A 184 -0.46 14.47 10.24
N SER A 185 -0.84 15.73 10.05
CA SER A 185 -1.27 16.59 11.16
C SER A 185 -2.56 16.10 11.82
N GLN A 186 -3.40 15.42 11.06
CA GLN A 186 -4.69 14.87 11.49
C GLN A 186 -4.62 13.42 11.97
N GLN A 187 -3.43 12.79 11.94
CA GLN A 187 -3.27 11.41 12.40
C GLN A 187 -3.79 11.25 13.82
N LYS A 188 -4.76 10.34 13.98
CA LYS A 188 -5.33 10.03 15.30
C LYS A 188 -4.35 9.23 16.16
N PRO A 189 -4.36 9.40 17.49
CA PRO A 189 -3.34 8.80 18.39
C PRO A 189 -3.27 7.28 18.36
N ASN A 190 -4.40 6.61 18.12
CA ASN A 190 -4.47 5.15 18.11
C ASN A 190 -4.36 4.54 16.71
N CYS A 191 -4.27 5.36 15.67
CA CYS A 191 -4.13 4.92 14.29
C CYS A 191 -2.65 4.85 13.90
N SER A 192 -2.28 3.90 13.06
CA SER A 192 -0.95 3.82 12.47
C SER A 192 -0.98 4.11 10.97
N ILE A 193 0.18 4.41 10.43
CA ILE A 193 0.39 4.65 8.99
C ILE A 193 1.43 3.65 8.49
N LEU A 194 1.17 3.09 7.32
CA LEU A 194 2.15 2.33 6.56
C LEU A 194 2.39 3.01 5.20
N GLU A 195 3.59 2.90 4.68
CA GLU A 195 3.90 3.22 3.30
C GLU A 195 3.17 2.25 2.39
N MET A 196 2.31 2.74 1.51
CA MET A 196 1.52 1.86 0.66
C MET A 196 2.23 1.57 -0.66
N LEU A 197 2.37 0.29 -0.97
CA LEU A 197 2.91 -0.30 -2.19
C LEU A 197 4.34 0.12 -2.58
N GLY A 198 5.14 0.57 -1.60
CA GLY A 198 6.57 0.69 -1.81
C GLY A 198 7.04 1.83 -2.71
N GLY A 199 6.29 2.92 -2.75
CA GLY A 199 6.64 4.10 -3.56
C GLY A 199 6.10 4.06 -4.97
N GLY A 200 5.05 3.30 -5.19
CA GLY A 200 4.31 3.14 -6.42
C GLY A 200 3.65 1.77 -6.50
N TYR A 201 2.71 1.60 -7.41
CA TYR A 201 2.02 0.33 -7.61
C TYR A 201 2.86 -0.59 -8.51
N TYR A 202 3.38 -1.66 -7.96
CA TYR A 202 4.09 -2.72 -8.68
C TYR A 202 4.08 -4.02 -7.89
N TYR A 203 4.23 -5.13 -8.61
CA TYR A 203 4.36 -6.45 -8.02
C TYR A 203 5.83 -6.73 -7.71
N VAL A 204 6.14 -6.80 -6.42
CA VAL A 204 7.53 -6.91 -5.94
C VAL A 204 8.24 -8.18 -6.41
N ASP A 205 7.50 -9.28 -6.58
CA ASP A 205 8.03 -10.56 -7.07
C ASP A 205 8.36 -10.55 -8.57
N ASN A 206 7.65 -9.71 -9.35
CA ASN A 206 7.88 -9.56 -10.79
C ASN A 206 8.79 -8.37 -11.14
N TYR A 207 9.12 -7.54 -10.14
CA TYR A 207 9.83 -6.29 -10.37
C TYR A 207 11.19 -6.51 -11.02
N SER A 208 11.38 -5.86 -12.18
CA SER A 208 12.61 -5.92 -12.98
C SER A 208 13.02 -7.35 -13.43
N GLU A 209 12.03 -8.22 -13.67
CA GLU A 209 12.27 -9.58 -14.18
C GLU A 209 13.04 -9.55 -15.51
N ASN A 210 12.81 -8.53 -16.34
CA ASN A 210 13.44 -8.35 -17.64
C ASN A 210 14.80 -7.62 -17.60
N GLY A 211 15.35 -7.35 -16.40
CA GLY A 211 16.55 -6.56 -16.22
C GLY A 211 17.48 -7.06 -15.12
N ASP A 212 18.34 -6.18 -14.62
CA ASP A 212 19.17 -6.46 -13.43
C ASP A 212 18.33 -6.29 -12.16
N ARG A 213 17.57 -7.35 -11.83
CA ARG A 213 16.62 -7.37 -10.74
C ARG A 213 17.25 -6.98 -9.40
N ALA A 214 18.37 -7.59 -9.03
CA ALA A 214 19.00 -7.37 -7.74
C ALA A 214 19.40 -5.91 -7.55
N LYS A 215 20.05 -5.31 -8.57
CA LYS A 215 20.42 -3.90 -8.57
C LYS A 215 19.20 -2.98 -8.54
N ASN A 216 18.18 -3.26 -9.34
CA ASN A 216 17.00 -2.40 -9.44
C ASN A 216 16.15 -2.46 -8.17
N LEU A 217 16.01 -3.62 -7.54
CA LEU A 217 15.38 -3.76 -6.22
C LEU A 217 16.16 -2.99 -5.15
N GLN A 218 17.49 -3.08 -5.13
CA GLN A 218 18.30 -2.31 -4.20
C GLN A 218 18.06 -0.81 -4.35
N VAL A 219 18.07 -0.29 -5.57
CA VAL A 219 17.88 1.15 -5.84
C VAL A 219 16.50 1.62 -5.40
N VAL A 220 15.42 0.88 -5.73
CA VAL A 220 14.07 1.27 -5.31
C VAL A 220 13.92 1.18 -3.79
N ALA A 221 14.47 0.15 -3.16
CA ALA A 221 14.42 -0.03 -1.71
C ALA A 221 15.17 1.08 -0.95
N GLU A 222 16.35 1.49 -1.42
CA GLU A 222 17.14 2.58 -0.83
C GLU A 222 16.43 3.92 -0.98
N ARG A 223 15.86 4.20 -2.16
CA ARG A 223 15.07 5.42 -2.40
C ARG A 223 13.86 5.47 -1.47
N LEU A 224 13.08 4.40 -1.42
CA LEU A 224 11.92 4.29 -0.55
C LEU A 224 12.30 4.47 0.92
N SER A 225 13.36 3.79 1.36
CA SER A 225 13.86 3.88 2.73
C SER A 225 14.25 5.31 3.14
N ALA A 226 14.85 6.09 2.23
CA ALA A 226 15.17 7.49 2.51
C ALA A 226 13.91 8.31 2.82
N HIS A 227 12.84 8.15 2.02
CA HIS A 227 11.56 8.82 2.26
C HIS A 227 10.88 8.34 3.55
N MET A 228 10.86 7.02 3.80
CA MET A 228 10.27 6.47 5.02
C MET A 228 10.98 7.00 6.28
N ARG A 229 12.30 7.06 6.28
CA ARG A 229 13.08 7.64 7.40
C ARG A 229 12.79 9.13 7.57
N GLN A 230 12.76 9.89 6.48
CA GLN A 230 12.46 11.32 6.51
C GLN A 230 11.13 11.63 7.20
N HIS A 231 10.12 10.82 6.98
CA HIS A 231 8.77 11.02 7.52
C HIS A 231 8.45 10.13 8.73
N ARG A 232 9.42 9.36 9.21
CA ARG A 232 9.27 8.43 10.34
C ARG A 232 8.22 7.35 10.10
N VAL A 233 8.08 6.88 8.86
CA VAL A 233 7.23 5.74 8.52
C VAL A 233 7.98 4.45 8.85
N LYS A 234 7.38 3.60 9.67
CA LYS A 234 8.02 2.39 10.23
C LYS A 234 7.47 1.09 9.66
N LEU A 235 6.38 1.16 8.91
CA LEU A 235 5.69 0.02 8.33
C LEU A 235 5.64 0.17 6.80
N LEU A 236 5.82 -0.93 6.10
CA LEU A 236 5.77 -0.98 4.65
C LEU A 236 4.66 -1.93 4.19
N GLY A 237 3.82 -1.49 3.27
CA GLY A 237 2.89 -2.33 2.52
C GLY A 237 3.46 -2.63 1.14
N VAL A 238 3.40 -3.87 0.71
CA VAL A 238 3.84 -4.30 -0.62
C VAL A 238 2.80 -5.21 -1.27
N MET A 239 2.82 -5.28 -2.60
CA MET A 239 1.96 -6.19 -3.35
C MET A 239 2.81 -7.15 -4.18
N ALA A 240 2.40 -8.40 -4.27
CA ALA A 240 3.02 -9.43 -5.08
C ALA A 240 1.96 -10.26 -5.79
N MET A 241 2.30 -10.88 -6.91
CA MET A 241 1.44 -11.90 -7.54
C MET A 241 1.47 -13.21 -6.74
N ASN A 242 2.61 -13.52 -6.12
CA ASN A 242 2.77 -14.63 -5.20
C ASN A 242 3.69 -14.23 -4.03
N VAL A 243 3.08 -13.89 -2.90
CA VAL A 243 3.80 -13.44 -1.68
C VAL A 243 4.72 -14.52 -1.08
N LYS A 244 4.55 -15.78 -1.46
CA LYS A 244 5.34 -16.91 -0.97
C LYS A 244 6.51 -17.29 -1.91
N SER A 245 6.62 -16.66 -3.07
CA SER A 245 7.69 -16.94 -4.05
C SER A 245 9.08 -16.54 -3.52
N GLU A 246 10.13 -17.17 -4.03
CA GLU A 246 11.50 -16.77 -3.71
C GLU A 246 11.80 -15.35 -4.19
N ALA A 247 11.24 -14.95 -5.33
CA ALA A 247 11.36 -13.59 -5.84
C ALA A 247 10.71 -12.54 -4.91
N ALA A 248 9.57 -12.86 -4.27
CA ALA A 248 8.99 -12.01 -3.24
C ALA A 248 9.91 -11.91 -2.01
N LYS A 249 10.50 -13.01 -1.57
CA LYS A 249 11.44 -13.02 -0.44
C LYS A 249 12.70 -12.19 -0.72
N GLU A 250 13.23 -12.26 -1.94
CA GLU A 250 14.34 -11.40 -2.38
C GLU A 250 13.98 -9.91 -2.25
N ALA A 251 12.77 -9.54 -2.68
CA ALA A 251 12.30 -8.16 -2.56
C ALA A 251 12.14 -7.75 -1.08
N PHE A 252 11.55 -8.61 -0.25
CA PHE A 252 11.45 -8.34 1.20
C PHE A 252 12.82 -8.14 1.83
N GLN A 253 13.81 -8.97 1.45
CA GLN A 253 15.19 -8.82 1.92
C GLN A 253 15.78 -7.49 1.50
N ALA A 254 15.60 -7.05 0.25
CA ALA A 254 16.08 -5.78 -0.24
C ALA A 254 15.53 -4.59 0.56
N TYR A 255 14.23 -4.59 0.88
CA TYR A 255 13.62 -3.54 1.72
C TYR A 255 14.13 -3.55 3.15
N VAL A 256 14.25 -4.72 3.75
CA VAL A 256 14.74 -4.88 5.13
C VAL A 256 16.22 -4.47 5.24
N ASP A 257 17.02 -4.76 4.22
CA ASP A 257 18.43 -4.37 4.16
C ASP A 257 18.65 -2.87 3.91
N ALA A 258 17.71 -2.23 3.23
CA ALA A 258 17.76 -0.80 2.94
C ALA A 258 17.27 0.07 4.12
N ASN A 259 16.46 -0.47 5.04
CA ASN A 259 15.83 0.30 6.10
C ASN A 259 15.97 -0.35 7.48
N ASP A 260 16.97 0.07 8.22
CA ASP A 260 17.26 -0.36 9.59
C ASP A 260 16.19 0.02 10.62
N GLN A 261 15.30 0.97 10.26
CA GLN A 261 14.19 1.42 11.10
C GLN A 261 12.86 0.74 10.78
N LEU A 262 12.84 -0.20 9.85
CA LEU A 262 11.64 -0.92 9.46
C LEU A 262 11.20 -1.86 10.59
N GLU A 263 9.96 -1.70 11.05
CA GLU A 263 9.40 -2.54 12.13
C GLU A 263 8.70 -3.78 11.59
N GLY A 264 8.11 -3.71 10.40
CA GLY A 264 7.45 -4.82 9.72
C GLY A 264 6.95 -4.48 8.32
N ILE A 265 6.65 -5.52 7.56
CA ILE A 265 6.07 -5.45 6.22
C ILE A 265 4.69 -6.12 6.25
N VAL A 266 3.71 -5.51 5.56
CA VAL A 266 2.40 -6.11 5.27
C VAL A 266 2.37 -6.47 3.79
N ALA A 267 2.20 -7.74 3.47
CA ALA A 267 2.23 -8.22 2.10
C ALA A 267 0.84 -8.62 1.61
N LEU A 268 0.39 -7.96 0.55
CA LEU A 268 -0.83 -8.28 -0.18
C LEU A 268 -0.49 -9.15 -1.38
N GLN A 269 -1.38 -10.05 -1.73
CA GLN A 269 -1.29 -10.81 -2.98
C GLN A 269 -2.38 -10.33 -3.94
N TYR A 270 -2.01 -10.03 -5.14
CA TYR A 270 -2.98 -9.69 -6.18
C TYR A 270 -3.34 -10.93 -6.99
N SER A 271 -4.53 -11.21 -7.26
CA SER A 271 -5.76 -11.19 -6.49
C SER A 271 -6.03 -12.62 -6.08
N PRO A 272 -6.52 -12.96 -4.96
CA PRO A 272 -7.10 -12.14 -3.90
C PRO A 272 -6.04 -11.54 -2.96
N TYR A 273 -6.35 -10.41 -2.33
CA TYR A 273 -5.43 -9.74 -1.39
C TYR A 273 -5.01 -10.62 -0.20
N ALA A 274 -5.86 -11.56 0.16
CA ALA A 274 -5.65 -12.51 1.25
C ALA A 274 -5.00 -13.84 0.81
N GLY A 275 -4.43 -13.92 -0.39
CA GLY A 275 -3.81 -15.16 -0.92
C GLY A 275 -2.63 -15.68 -0.10
N GLY A 276 -1.99 -14.84 0.69
CA GLY A 276 -0.94 -15.23 1.63
C GLY A 276 -1.44 -15.90 2.91
N GLU A 277 -2.75 -15.88 3.19
CA GLU A 277 -3.44 -16.63 4.24
C GLU A 277 -3.05 -16.27 5.69
N GLY A 278 -2.39 -15.16 5.91
CA GLY A 278 -1.93 -14.73 7.23
C GLY A 278 -0.59 -15.33 7.66
N ASP A 279 0.14 -15.94 6.73
CA ASP A 279 1.49 -16.46 7.02
C ASP A 279 2.44 -15.33 7.41
N VAL A 280 3.40 -15.67 8.26
CA VAL A 280 4.48 -14.78 8.68
C VAL A 280 5.81 -15.28 8.13
N ILE A 281 6.44 -14.46 7.31
CA ILE A 281 7.77 -14.71 6.76
C ILE A 281 8.76 -13.83 7.55
N TRP A 282 9.80 -14.42 8.11
CA TRP A 282 10.84 -13.68 8.83
C TRP A 282 12.01 -13.38 7.92
N VAL A 283 12.42 -12.11 7.92
CA VAL A 283 13.56 -11.62 7.13
C VAL A 283 14.54 -10.92 8.07
N THR A 284 15.79 -11.31 8.04
CA THR A 284 16.81 -10.78 8.96
C THR A 284 17.48 -9.56 8.36
N ASN A 285 17.50 -8.44 9.07
CA ASN A 285 18.18 -7.22 8.63
C ASN A 285 19.72 -7.32 8.85
N LYS A 286 20.46 -6.36 8.30
CA LYS A 286 21.93 -6.30 8.42
C LYS A 286 22.45 -6.23 9.87
N ALA A 287 21.63 -5.79 10.82
CA ALA A 287 21.96 -5.77 12.24
C ALA A 287 21.66 -7.10 12.96
N GLY A 288 21.13 -8.10 12.25
CA GLY A 288 20.81 -9.42 12.81
C GLY A 288 19.44 -9.51 13.48
N TYR A 289 18.55 -8.57 13.25
CA TYR A 289 17.18 -8.58 13.78
C TYR A 289 16.19 -9.11 12.76
N ASP A 290 15.33 -10.01 13.19
CA ASP A 290 14.23 -10.55 12.37
C ASP A 290 13.08 -9.54 12.27
N ILE A 291 12.71 -9.21 11.06
CA ILE A 291 11.61 -8.33 10.71
C ILE A 291 10.49 -9.19 10.13
N PRO A 292 9.26 -9.11 10.65
CA PRO A 292 8.15 -9.89 10.13
C PRO A 292 7.59 -9.29 8.84
N VAL A 293 7.37 -10.15 7.86
CA VAL A 293 6.49 -9.91 6.72
C VAL A 293 5.20 -10.65 6.99
N ILE A 294 4.14 -9.93 7.27
CA ILE A 294 2.84 -10.49 7.63
C ILE A 294 1.96 -10.43 6.39
N THR A 295 1.51 -11.56 5.90
CA THR A 295 0.59 -11.59 4.77
C THR A 295 -0.84 -11.30 5.23
N VAL A 296 -1.64 -10.71 4.35
CA VAL A 296 -3.05 -10.46 4.61
C VAL A 296 -3.78 -11.79 4.78
N LYS A 297 -4.56 -11.91 5.86
CA LYS A 297 -5.30 -13.14 6.17
C LYS A 297 -6.70 -13.12 5.60
N TYR A 298 -7.38 -11.98 5.69
CA TYR A 298 -8.75 -11.76 5.22
C TYR A 298 -8.91 -10.37 4.63
N SER A 299 -9.94 -10.21 3.78
CA SER A 299 -10.34 -8.90 3.25
C SER A 299 -11.84 -8.66 3.45
N LEU A 300 -12.19 -7.47 3.92
CA LEU A 300 -13.55 -6.97 3.83
C LEU A 300 -13.76 -6.51 2.38
N TRP A 301 -14.50 -7.30 1.62
CA TRP A 301 -14.59 -7.16 0.17
C TRP A 301 -15.98 -7.50 -0.35
N ASN A 302 -16.61 -6.57 -1.05
CA ASN A 302 -17.86 -6.81 -1.77
C ASN A 302 -17.87 -6.22 -3.19
N PHE A 303 -16.71 -6.00 -3.78
CA PHE A 303 -16.53 -5.36 -5.07
C PHE A 303 -16.01 -6.38 -6.10
N GLY A 304 -16.68 -6.47 -7.27
CA GLY A 304 -16.27 -7.37 -8.34
C GLY A 304 -16.24 -8.86 -7.96
N ASN A 305 -15.41 -9.63 -8.66
CA ASN A 305 -15.17 -11.04 -8.36
C ASN A 305 -14.30 -11.16 -7.11
N ARG A 306 -14.75 -11.96 -6.15
CA ARG A 306 -14.06 -12.17 -4.86
C ARG A 306 -13.74 -13.64 -4.62
N ASN A 307 -12.73 -13.91 -3.81
CA ASN A 307 -12.50 -15.22 -3.26
C ASN A 307 -13.42 -15.44 -2.05
N ALA A 308 -14.42 -16.32 -2.22
CA ALA A 308 -15.46 -16.57 -1.23
C ALA A 308 -14.95 -17.13 0.13
N GLU A 309 -13.71 -17.63 0.20
CA GLU A 309 -13.19 -18.20 1.44
C GLU A 309 -12.53 -17.17 2.37
N ARG A 310 -11.88 -16.15 1.79
CA ARG A 310 -11.07 -15.20 2.56
C ARG A 310 -11.47 -13.74 2.36
N GLU A 311 -12.45 -13.50 1.53
CA GLU A 311 -12.98 -12.18 1.20
C GLU A 311 -14.49 -12.18 1.39
N GLY A 312 -15.02 -11.17 2.06
CA GLY A 312 -16.46 -11.11 2.29
C GLY A 312 -16.90 -9.97 3.20
N THR A 313 -18.13 -10.13 3.70
CA THR A 313 -18.77 -9.14 4.59
C THR A 313 -18.12 -9.12 5.98
N PRO A 314 -18.32 -8.04 6.75
CA PRO A 314 -17.84 -7.94 8.13
C PRO A 314 -18.23 -9.12 9.02
N ALA A 315 -19.48 -9.57 8.98
CA ALA A 315 -19.96 -10.71 9.79
C ALA A 315 -19.31 -12.02 9.35
N TYR A 316 -19.18 -12.24 8.04
CA TYR A 316 -18.53 -13.44 7.48
C TYR A 316 -17.07 -13.52 7.94
N ILE A 317 -16.31 -12.44 7.77
CA ILE A 317 -14.88 -12.41 8.14
C ILE A 317 -14.69 -12.58 9.66
N ALA A 318 -15.53 -11.93 10.48
CA ALA A 318 -15.52 -12.14 11.93
C ALA A 318 -15.84 -13.60 12.30
N GLY A 319 -16.76 -14.24 11.59
CA GLY A 319 -17.07 -15.66 11.73
C GLY A 319 -15.85 -16.55 11.46
N ARG A 320 -15.15 -16.29 10.35
CA ARG A 320 -13.90 -16.99 9.97
C ARG A 320 -12.79 -16.80 11.00
N LEU A 321 -12.57 -15.56 11.46
CA LEU A 321 -11.60 -15.27 12.52
C LEU A 321 -11.89 -16.06 13.79
N LYS A 322 -13.17 -16.14 14.21
CA LYS A 322 -13.57 -16.93 15.41
C LYS A 322 -13.38 -18.43 15.22
N GLN A 323 -13.64 -18.97 14.04
CA GLN A 323 -13.44 -20.39 13.73
C GLN A 323 -11.96 -20.80 13.77
N GLU A 324 -11.07 -19.91 13.36
CA GLU A 324 -9.63 -20.15 13.31
C GLU A 324 -8.89 -19.63 14.54
N ALA A 325 -9.61 -19.12 15.55
CA ALA A 325 -9.02 -18.59 16.78
C ALA A 325 -8.23 -19.65 17.54
N GLN A 326 -7.06 -19.28 18.03
CA GLN A 326 -6.19 -20.07 18.88
C GLN A 326 -6.07 -19.43 20.27
N GLN A 327 -5.17 -19.91 21.10
CA GLN A 327 -4.87 -19.26 22.38
C GLN A 327 -4.27 -17.85 22.17
N GLU A 328 -3.44 -17.67 21.14
CA GLU A 328 -2.88 -16.39 20.70
C GLU A 328 -2.68 -16.45 19.18
N SER A 329 -3.20 -15.46 18.46
CA SER A 329 -3.03 -15.34 17.02
C SER A 329 -2.88 -13.89 16.61
N PHE A 330 -2.36 -13.67 15.40
CA PHE A 330 -2.10 -12.34 14.83
C PHE A 330 -2.68 -12.31 13.41
N SER A 331 -3.70 -11.50 13.21
CA SER A 331 -4.42 -11.47 11.94
C SER A 331 -4.45 -10.06 11.34
N VAL A 332 -4.07 -9.96 10.07
CA VAL A 332 -4.22 -8.75 9.28
C VAL A 332 -5.45 -8.87 8.40
N VAL A 333 -6.34 -7.92 8.51
CA VAL A 333 -7.56 -7.81 7.70
C VAL A 333 -7.47 -6.56 6.84
N CYS A 334 -7.48 -6.76 5.53
CA CYS A 334 -7.57 -5.67 4.57
C CYS A 334 -9.00 -5.14 4.54
N VAL A 335 -9.17 -3.83 4.61
CA VAL A 335 -10.43 -3.15 4.36
C VAL A 335 -10.34 -2.54 2.96
N HIS A 336 -11.01 -3.18 2.00
CA HIS A 336 -10.99 -2.70 0.62
C HIS A 336 -11.71 -1.36 0.51
N ALA A 337 -11.00 -0.35 0.03
CA ALA A 337 -11.46 1.04 0.06
C ALA A 337 -12.77 1.26 -0.71
N TRP A 338 -12.98 0.52 -1.80
CA TRP A 338 -14.14 0.67 -2.68
C TRP A 338 -15.34 -0.20 -2.29
N SER A 339 -15.21 -1.06 -1.27
CA SER A 339 -16.31 -1.88 -0.78
C SER A 339 -17.23 -1.11 0.14
N ASN A 340 -18.53 -1.23 -0.11
CA ASN A 340 -19.59 -0.66 0.71
C ASN A 340 -20.56 -1.76 1.14
N PHE A 341 -20.78 -1.90 2.44
CA PHE A 341 -21.60 -2.94 3.05
C PHE A 341 -22.94 -2.41 3.54
N SER A 342 -23.39 -1.26 3.03
CA SER A 342 -24.75 -0.75 3.29
C SER A 342 -25.82 -1.62 2.59
N ASP A 343 -27.06 -1.47 3.01
CA ASP A 343 -28.25 -2.20 2.55
C ASP A 343 -28.57 -2.03 1.05
N HIS A 344 -27.85 -1.20 0.33
CA HIS A 344 -28.07 -0.97 -1.11
C HIS A 344 -27.68 -2.16 -2.00
N GLY A 345 -27.85 -3.36 -1.48
CA GLY A 345 -28.21 -4.47 -2.34
C GLY A 345 -27.13 -5.40 -2.79
N GLN A 346 -26.01 -5.54 -2.08
CA GLN A 346 -25.01 -6.54 -2.48
C GLN A 346 -24.40 -7.36 -1.32
N THR A 347 -24.91 -7.21 -0.12
CA THR A 347 -24.41 -7.96 1.02
C THR A 347 -25.42 -9.00 1.48
N GLU A 348 -24.94 -10.20 1.78
CA GLU A 348 -25.70 -11.25 2.46
C GLU A 348 -25.56 -11.16 3.99
N ASP A 349 -24.95 -10.11 4.51
CA ASP A 349 -24.77 -9.92 5.95
C ASP A 349 -26.09 -9.46 6.59
N PRO A 350 -26.77 -10.32 7.38
CA PRO A 350 -28.06 -10.00 7.97
C PRO A 350 -28.01 -8.84 8.99
N LEU A 351 -26.81 -8.45 9.44
CA LEU A 351 -26.65 -7.34 10.38
C LEU A 351 -26.64 -5.98 9.67
N ILE A 352 -26.53 -5.96 8.37
CA ILE A 352 -26.50 -4.75 7.55
C ILE A 352 -27.89 -4.46 6.97
N GLU A 353 -28.80 -5.41 6.92
CA GLU A 353 -30.11 -5.31 6.28
C GLU A 353 -30.99 -4.12 6.71
N ASN A 354 -30.71 -3.51 7.84
CA ASN A 354 -31.49 -2.38 8.36
C ASN A 354 -30.66 -1.13 8.64
N GLN A 355 -29.42 -1.05 8.14
CA GLN A 355 -28.56 0.11 8.35
C GLN A 355 -28.58 0.99 7.10
N SER A 356 -29.15 2.17 7.23
CA SER A 356 -29.06 3.23 6.21
C SER A 356 -27.70 3.91 6.32
N GLY A 357 -27.09 4.19 5.19
CA GLY A 357 -25.86 4.97 5.11
C GLY A 357 -24.69 4.20 4.51
N ASP A 358 -23.54 4.85 4.43
CA ASP A 358 -22.31 4.26 3.92
C ASP A 358 -21.60 3.45 5.00
N ILE A 359 -21.38 2.16 4.76
CA ILE A 359 -20.60 1.27 5.62
C ILE A 359 -19.33 0.89 4.89
N ARG A 360 -18.35 1.79 4.94
CA ARG A 360 -17.05 1.67 4.28
C ARG A 360 -15.90 1.92 5.26
N GLY A 361 -14.70 1.58 4.88
CA GLY A 361 -13.49 1.93 5.63
C GLY A 361 -13.58 1.55 7.10
N ALA A 362 -13.38 2.52 7.99
CA ALA A 362 -13.43 2.31 9.44
C ALA A 362 -14.79 1.84 9.94
N GLY A 363 -15.90 2.22 9.29
CA GLY A 363 -17.24 1.73 9.61
C GLY A 363 -17.38 0.23 9.37
N ALA A 364 -16.88 -0.28 8.25
CA ALA A 364 -16.85 -1.71 7.96
C ALA A 364 -15.95 -2.49 8.93
N ALA A 365 -14.79 -1.93 9.27
CA ALA A 365 -13.89 -2.50 10.28
C ALA A 365 -14.55 -2.55 11.66
N LYS A 366 -15.27 -1.49 12.07
CA LYS A 366 -16.01 -1.43 13.34
C LYS A 366 -17.11 -2.47 13.39
N LEU A 367 -17.84 -2.64 12.30
CA LEU A 367 -18.87 -3.68 12.21
C LEU A 367 -18.28 -5.08 12.36
N CYS A 368 -17.16 -5.37 11.66
CA CYS A 368 -16.43 -6.63 11.80
C CYS A 368 -15.94 -6.84 13.24
N ALA A 369 -15.34 -5.83 13.83
CA ALA A 369 -14.85 -5.87 15.22
C ALA A 369 -16.00 -6.13 16.22
N GLY A 370 -17.18 -5.56 15.99
CA GLY A 370 -18.37 -5.77 16.82
C GLY A 370 -18.90 -7.21 16.85
N HIS A 371 -18.54 -8.01 15.82
CA HIS A 371 -18.88 -9.42 15.77
C HIS A 371 -17.84 -10.34 16.46
N LEU A 372 -16.69 -9.81 16.86
CA LEU A 372 -15.67 -10.57 17.59
C LEU A 372 -16.08 -10.71 19.07
N ASN A 373 -15.59 -11.75 19.72
CA ASN A 373 -15.80 -11.97 21.14
C ASN A 373 -14.60 -11.50 21.97
N ASP A 374 -14.69 -11.62 23.30
CA ASP A 374 -13.68 -11.16 24.27
C ASP A 374 -12.31 -11.86 24.14
N SER A 375 -12.20 -12.94 23.36
CA SER A 375 -10.90 -13.57 23.09
C SER A 375 -10.07 -12.77 22.08
N PHE A 376 -10.66 -11.79 21.42
CA PHE A 376 -10.00 -10.92 20.46
C PHE A 376 -9.68 -9.54 21.04
N GLU A 377 -8.63 -8.92 20.54
CA GLU A 377 -8.30 -7.52 20.77
C GLU A 377 -7.93 -6.86 19.45
N VAL A 378 -8.62 -5.76 19.12
CA VAL A 378 -8.31 -4.98 17.92
C VAL A 378 -7.19 -3.99 18.25
N VAL A 379 -6.14 -4.02 17.44
CA VAL A 379 -4.95 -3.19 17.59
C VAL A 379 -4.56 -2.58 16.24
N ASN A 380 -3.83 -1.45 16.23
CA ASN A 380 -3.25 -0.97 14.98
C ASN A 380 -2.08 -1.86 14.54
N MET A 381 -1.64 -1.70 13.29
CA MET A 381 -0.62 -2.56 12.69
C MET A 381 0.73 -2.47 13.40
N GLN A 382 1.12 -1.30 13.88
CA GLN A 382 2.37 -1.15 14.61
C GLN A 382 2.35 -1.99 15.90
N GLU A 383 1.26 -1.93 16.65
CA GLU A 383 1.09 -2.73 17.87
C GLU A 383 1.03 -4.22 17.55
N LEU A 384 0.32 -4.63 16.47
CA LEU A 384 0.27 -6.03 16.03
C LEU A 384 1.66 -6.58 15.73
N VAL A 385 2.47 -5.83 14.98
CA VAL A 385 3.84 -6.21 14.63
C VAL A 385 4.69 -6.44 15.88
N TRP A 386 4.64 -5.51 16.84
CA TRP A 386 5.44 -5.64 18.06
C TRP A 386 5.00 -6.79 18.96
N ARG A 387 3.69 -7.03 19.07
CA ARG A 387 3.16 -8.19 19.79
C ARG A 387 3.58 -9.50 19.15
N LEU A 388 3.50 -9.59 17.83
CA LEU A 388 3.96 -10.75 17.06
C LEU A 388 5.46 -11.01 17.29
N ARG A 389 6.29 -9.96 17.19
CA ARG A 389 7.73 -10.07 17.46
C ARG A 389 8.01 -10.55 18.88
N MET A 390 7.32 -9.99 19.87
CA MET A 390 7.50 -10.39 21.26
C MET A 390 7.02 -11.82 21.52
N SER A 391 5.96 -12.26 20.84
CA SER A 391 5.43 -13.63 20.98
C SER A 391 6.35 -14.67 20.34
N GLN A 392 6.83 -14.42 19.12
CA GLN A 392 7.56 -15.40 18.33
C GLN A 392 9.10 -15.26 18.38
N ARG A 393 9.62 -14.09 18.75
CA ARG A 393 11.05 -13.77 18.84
C ARG A 393 11.37 -12.99 20.12
N PRO A 394 10.99 -13.49 21.33
CA PRO A 394 11.03 -12.69 22.55
C PRO A 394 12.42 -12.17 22.91
N GLU A 395 13.45 -13.00 22.86
CA GLU A 395 14.80 -12.60 23.27
C GLU A 395 15.39 -11.55 22.35
N GLN A 396 15.23 -11.73 21.05
CA GLN A 396 15.69 -10.77 20.06
C GLN A 396 14.90 -9.44 20.15
N THR A 397 13.58 -9.52 20.40
CA THR A 397 12.73 -8.35 20.55
C THR A 397 13.08 -7.54 21.80
N LYS A 398 13.29 -8.18 22.93
CA LYS A 398 13.74 -7.51 24.17
C LYS A 398 15.08 -6.81 23.97
N LYS A 399 16.03 -7.49 23.33
CA LYS A 399 17.34 -6.92 22.99
C LYS A 399 17.16 -5.67 22.12
N TYR A 400 16.40 -5.77 21.04
CA TYR A 400 16.14 -4.63 20.14
C TYR A 400 15.52 -3.46 20.88
N LEU A 401 14.51 -3.70 21.71
CA LEU A 401 13.85 -2.64 22.49
C LEU A 401 14.80 -1.94 23.47
N SER A 402 15.77 -2.65 24.02
CA SER A 402 16.75 -2.05 24.93
C SER A 402 17.87 -1.28 24.23
N GLU A 403 18.13 -1.54 22.96
CA GLU A 403 19.20 -0.91 22.18
C GLU A 403 18.73 0.28 21.36
N VAL A 404 17.46 0.27 20.90
CA VAL A 404 16.92 1.22 19.92
C VAL A 404 15.97 2.25 20.53
N PHE A 405 15.30 1.90 21.62
CA PHE A 405 14.32 2.74 22.32
C PHE A 405 14.78 3.07 23.74
#